data_34a90c20593d0f962fcc77000db4d964
#
_entry.id   34a90c20593d0f962fcc77000db4d964
#
_cell.length_a   1.000
_cell.length_b   1.000
_cell.length_c   1.000
_cell.angle_alpha   90.00
_cell.angle_beta   90.00
_cell.angle_gamma   90.00
#
_symmetry.space_group_name_H-M   'P 1'
#
loop_
_entity.id
_entity.type
_entity.pdbx_description
1 polymer ?
#
loop_
_entity_poly.entity_id
_entity_poly.type
_entity_poly.pdbx_seq_one_letter_code
_entity_poly.pdbx_strand_id
1 'polypeptide(L)'
;VDYRSFSTEYDLLNNFISWWMIESNTPEVVTGWNSKLYDIPYLVRRIDRVIGEKLMKRLSPWGLVTEDETYISGRKHLCYDIGGISQLDYLDLYKKFTYKSQESYRLDYIAEVELKQKKLDHSEFDTFKDFYTKGWQKFVEYNIKDVELVDRLEDKMKLIELALTMAYD
;
A
#
# COMPACT_ATOMS: atom_id res chain seq x y z
N VAL A 1 7.13 -8.37 -13.07
CA VAL A 1 5.97 -8.70 -12.20
C VAL A 1 5.90 -10.21 -12.04
N ASP A 2 5.91 -10.71 -10.79
CA ASP A 2 5.67 -12.13 -10.49
C ASP A 2 4.17 -12.29 -10.14
N TYR A 3 3.42 -12.99 -10.99
CA TYR A 3 2.00 -13.23 -10.79
C TYR A 3 1.76 -14.69 -10.39
N ARG A 4 1.07 -14.87 -9.26
CA ARG A 4 0.68 -16.18 -8.75
C ARG A 4 -0.81 -16.20 -8.44
N SER A 5 -1.51 -17.23 -8.84
CA SER A 5 -2.91 -17.44 -8.49
C SER A 5 -3.08 -18.65 -7.57
N PHE A 6 -4.03 -18.55 -6.67
CA PHE A 6 -4.32 -19.60 -5.68
C PHE A 6 -5.80 -19.91 -5.68
N SER A 7 -6.16 -21.15 -5.39
CA SER A 7 -7.56 -21.59 -5.31
C SER A 7 -8.24 -21.15 -4.00
N THR A 8 -7.46 -20.90 -2.96
CA THR A 8 -7.98 -20.42 -1.66
C THR A 8 -7.20 -19.22 -1.16
N GLU A 9 -7.87 -18.36 -0.37
CA GLU A 9 -7.22 -17.24 0.29
C GLU A 9 -6.19 -17.71 1.33
N TYR A 10 -6.45 -18.85 1.97
CA TYR A 10 -5.51 -19.46 2.91
C TYR A 10 -4.17 -19.77 2.23
N ASP A 11 -4.18 -20.39 1.07
CA ASP A 11 -2.96 -20.72 0.32
C ASP A 11 -2.25 -19.45 -0.17
N LEU A 12 -3.01 -18.45 -0.62
CA LEU A 12 -2.48 -17.15 -1.02
C LEU A 12 -1.71 -16.50 0.11
N LEU A 13 -2.34 -16.35 1.28
CA LEU A 13 -1.74 -15.66 2.42
C LEU A 13 -0.56 -16.43 3.02
N ASN A 14 -0.62 -17.77 3.07
CA ASN A 14 0.52 -18.58 3.50
C ASN A 14 1.72 -18.44 2.54
N ASN A 15 1.45 -18.45 1.22
CA ASN A 15 2.51 -18.25 0.22
C ASN A 15 3.09 -16.86 0.31
N PHE A 16 2.23 -15.83 0.51
CA PHE A 16 2.67 -14.45 0.69
C PHE A 16 3.59 -14.31 1.91
N ILE A 17 3.19 -14.81 3.09
CA ILE A 17 4.01 -14.75 4.30
C ILE A 17 5.32 -15.53 4.12
N SER A 18 5.27 -16.70 3.48
CA SER A 18 6.48 -17.49 3.22
C SER A 18 7.46 -16.77 2.31
N TRP A 19 6.96 -16.06 1.29
CA TRP A 19 7.75 -15.22 0.41
C TRP A 19 8.29 -13.98 1.14
N TRP A 20 7.45 -13.31 1.94
CA TRP A 20 7.81 -12.13 2.71
C TRP A 20 8.93 -12.37 3.70
N MET A 21 8.95 -13.55 4.32
CA MET A 21 9.94 -13.94 5.33
C MET A 21 11.32 -14.30 4.77
N ILE A 22 11.48 -14.44 3.46
CA ILE A 22 12.80 -14.62 2.85
C ILE A 22 13.57 -13.32 3.06
N GLU A 23 14.75 -13.39 3.67
CA GLU A 23 15.57 -12.22 4.04
C GLU A 23 15.73 -11.22 2.87
N SER A 24 15.94 -11.72 1.66
CA SER A 24 16.04 -10.88 0.46
C SER A 24 14.73 -10.21 0.03
N ASN A 25 13.59 -10.62 0.56
CA ASN A 25 12.27 -10.08 0.19
C ASN A 25 11.64 -9.24 1.30
N THR A 26 12.13 -9.37 2.56
CA THR A 26 11.65 -8.55 3.67
C THR A 26 12.06 -7.10 3.43
N PRO A 27 11.11 -6.17 3.25
CA PRO A 27 11.44 -4.79 2.95
C PRO A 27 11.91 -4.04 4.20
N GLU A 28 12.82 -3.11 4.03
CA GLU A 28 13.17 -2.13 5.08
C GLU A 28 12.16 -0.98 5.11
N VAL A 29 11.60 -0.65 3.95
CA VAL A 29 10.59 0.41 3.77
C VAL A 29 9.40 -0.15 3.01
N VAL A 30 8.20 0.10 3.52
CA VAL A 30 6.94 -0.15 2.84
C VAL A 30 6.26 1.18 2.56
N THR A 31 5.84 1.37 1.34
CA THR A 31 5.13 2.58 0.91
C THR A 31 3.90 2.23 0.08
N GLY A 32 3.03 3.19 -0.09
CA GLY A 32 1.83 3.12 -0.93
C GLY A 32 1.02 4.39 -0.77
N TRP A 33 0.00 4.56 -1.59
CA TRP A 33 -0.88 5.72 -1.53
C TRP A 33 -2.03 5.47 -0.54
N ASN A 34 -2.02 6.11 0.62
CA ASN A 34 -2.95 5.90 1.73
C ASN A 34 -2.83 4.50 2.36
N SER A 35 -1.67 3.89 2.25
CA SER A 35 -1.40 2.52 2.70
C SER A 35 -1.54 2.35 4.21
N LYS A 36 -1.19 3.36 5.01
CA LYS A 36 -1.30 3.37 6.47
C LYS A 36 -2.72 3.13 6.96
N LEU A 37 -3.71 3.67 6.25
CA LEU A 37 -5.12 3.61 6.66
C LEU A 37 -5.91 2.52 5.92
N TYR A 38 -5.39 1.99 4.82
CA TYR A 38 -6.12 1.06 3.98
C TYR A 38 -5.39 -0.28 3.79
N ASP A 39 -4.28 -0.28 3.08
CA ASP A 39 -3.62 -1.53 2.68
C ASP A 39 -3.04 -2.29 3.87
N ILE A 40 -2.30 -1.61 4.74
CA ILE A 40 -1.68 -2.25 5.92
C ILE A 40 -2.72 -2.78 6.91
N PRO A 41 -3.73 -2.01 7.35
CA PRO A 41 -4.78 -2.53 8.23
C PRO A 41 -5.56 -3.69 7.62
N TYR A 42 -5.84 -3.63 6.32
CA TYR A 42 -6.51 -4.73 5.63
C TYR A 42 -5.66 -6.00 5.63
N LEU A 43 -4.39 -5.88 5.24
CA LEU A 43 -3.45 -7.00 5.16
C LEU A 43 -3.26 -7.67 6.52
N VAL A 44 -2.92 -6.89 7.54
CA VAL A 44 -2.70 -7.39 8.91
C VAL A 44 -3.92 -8.15 9.43
N ARG A 45 -5.11 -7.53 9.35
CA ARG A 45 -6.35 -8.16 9.82
C ARG A 45 -6.74 -9.39 9.01
N ARG A 46 -6.46 -9.36 7.71
CA ARG A 46 -6.82 -10.48 6.85
C ARG A 46 -5.94 -11.69 7.13
N ILE A 47 -4.64 -11.47 7.30
CA ILE A 47 -3.68 -12.51 7.68
C ILE A 47 -4.05 -13.08 9.05
N ASP A 48 -4.26 -12.23 10.05
CA ASP A 48 -4.65 -12.67 11.40
C ASP A 48 -5.92 -13.54 11.37
N ARG A 49 -6.94 -13.09 10.67
CA ARG A 49 -8.24 -13.78 10.60
C ARG A 49 -8.18 -15.13 9.86
N VAL A 50 -7.39 -15.24 8.80
CA VAL A 50 -7.39 -16.40 7.90
C VAL A 50 -6.33 -17.43 8.28
N ILE A 51 -5.13 -16.98 8.65
CA ILE A 51 -4.00 -17.88 8.94
C ILE A 51 -3.44 -17.72 10.37
N GLY A 52 -3.99 -16.78 11.15
CA GLY A 52 -3.77 -16.63 12.58
C GLY A 52 -2.65 -15.68 12.97
N GLU A 53 -2.75 -15.19 14.23
CA GLU A 53 -1.87 -14.19 14.83
C GLU A 53 -0.38 -14.55 14.73
N LYS A 54 -0.04 -15.84 14.94
CA LYS A 54 1.35 -16.30 14.89
C LYS A 54 2.02 -16.03 13.52
N LEU A 55 1.26 -16.21 12.43
CA LEU A 55 1.75 -15.95 11.09
C LEU A 55 1.65 -14.46 10.74
N MET A 56 0.64 -13.76 11.25
CA MET A 56 0.50 -12.31 11.09
C MET A 56 1.70 -11.57 11.70
N LYS A 57 2.16 -11.96 12.87
CA LYS A 57 3.36 -11.38 13.50
C LYS A 57 4.64 -11.55 12.68
N ARG A 58 4.66 -12.47 11.73
CA ARG A 58 5.79 -12.66 10.80
C ARG A 58 5.88 -11.62 9.69
N LEU A 59 4.92 -10.70 9.59
CA LEU A 59 5.09 -9.47 8.81
C LEU A 59 6.26 -8.63 9.35
N SER A 60 6.47 -8.68 10.66
CA SER A 60 7.60 -8.01 11.32
C SER A 60 8.81 -8.95 11.41
N PRO A 61 10.03 -8.52 11.02
CA PRO A 61 11.25 -9.28 11.26
C PRO A 61 11.52 -9.50 12.75
N TRP A 62 10.94 -8.67 13.63
CA TRP A 62 11.08 -8.78 15.09
C TRP A 62 9.89 -9.48 15.74
N GLY A 63 8.89 -9.90 14.98
CA GLY A 63 7.66 -10.50 15.50
C GLY A 63 6.75 -9.50 16.23
N LEU A 64 6.92 -8.21 16.00
CA LEU A 64 6.18 -7.12 16.64
C LEU A 64 5.26 -6.45 15.62
N VAL A 65 3.96 -6.69 15.79
CA VAL A 65 2.91 -5.96 15.06
C VAL A 65 1.97 -5.40 16.11
N THR A 66 1.89 -4.08 16.21
CA THR A 66 1.07 -3.38 17.21
C THR A 66 -0.05 -2.61 16.56
N GLU A 67 -1.23 -2.69 17.16
CA GLU A 67 -2.38 -1.87 16.75
C GLU A 67 -2.25 -0.48 17.38
N ASP A 68 -2.47 0.56 16.60
CA ASP A 68 -2.48 1.95 17.03
C ASP A 68 -3.74 2.65 16.51
N GLU A 69 -4.05 3.79 17.09
CA GLU A 69 -5.24 4.56 16.77
C GLU A 69 -4.84 5.96 16.29
N THR A 70 -5.36 6.35 15.15
CA THR A 70 -5.21 7.72 14.66
C THR A 70 -6.57 8.38 14.45
N TYR A 71 -6.62 9.70 14.64
CA TYR A 71 -7.84 10.47 14.46
C TYR A 71 -7.71 11.40 13.26
N ILE A 72 -8.59 11.22 12.27
CA ILE A 72 -8.63 12.05 11.07
C ILE A 72 -10.02 12.63 10.93
N SER A 73 -10.10 13.96 10.88
CA SER A 73 -11.39 14.69 10.82
C SER A 73 -12.39 14.26 11.91
N GLY A 74 -11.89 13.99 13.14
CA GLY A 74 -12.69 13.57 14.28
C GLY A 74 -13.15 12.10 14.23
N ARG A 75 -12.75 11.33 13.23
CA ARG A 75 -13.04 9.90 13.15
C ARG A 75 -11.83 9.07 13.54
N LYS A 76 -12.08 8.05 14.35
CA LYS A 76 -11.08 7.06 14.75
C LYS A 76 -10.78 6.12 13.59
N HIS A 77 -9.52 5.95 13.30
CA HIS A 77 -9.00 4.96 12.36
C HIS A 77 -8.00 4.07 13.05
N LEU A 78 -8.06 2.78 12.76
CA LEU A 78 -7.06 1.82 13.23
C LEU A 78 -5.95 1.74 12.20
N CYS A 79 -4.73 1.82 12.68
CA CYS A 79 -3.50 1.59 11.92
C CYS A 79 -2.63 0.56 12.63
N TYR A 80 -1.63 0.05 11.97
CA TYR A 80 -0.73 -0.96 12.52
C TYR A 80 0.71 -0.54 12.31
N ASP A 81 1.51 -0.71 13.35
CA ASP A 81 2.96 -0.58 13.25
C ASP A 81 3.59 -1.97 13.14
N ILE A 82 4.42 -2.14 12.11
CA ILE A 82 5.15 -3.39 11.84
C ILE A 82 6.60 -3.15 12.24
N GLY A 83 6.95 -3.57 13.46
CA GLY A 83 8.28 -3.36 14.03
C GLY A 83 9.39 -3.86 13.11
N GLY A 84 10.42 -3.04 12.91
CA GLY A 84 11.55 -3.33 12.01
C GLY A 84 11.32 -2.96 10.55
N ILE A 85 10.15 -2.41 10.20
CA ILE A 85 9.84 -1.94 8.84
C ILE A 85 9.35 -0.49 8.91
N SER A 86 10.01 0.40 8.17
CA SER A 86 9.58 1.80 8.06
C SER A 86 8.38 1.90 7.14
N GLN A 87 7.23 2.32 7.68
CA GLN A 87 6.00 2.50 6.91
C GLN A 87 5.87 3.97 6.51
N LEU A 88 6.19 4.28 5.26
CA LEU A 88 6.15 5.64 4.70
C LEU A 88 4.97 5.77 3.75
N ASP A 89 3.81 6.21 4.26
CA ASP A 89 2.64 6.48 3.42
C ASP A 89 2.90 7.66 2.48
N TYR A 90 2.88 7.41 1.18
CA TYR A 90 3.25 8.40 0.18
C TYR A 90 2.26 9.59 0.13
N LEU A 91 1.00 9.37 0.45
CA LEU A 91 0.02 10.45 0.58
C LEU A 91 0.37 11.39 1.74
N ASP A 92 0.81 10.84 2.86
CA ASP A 92 1.23 11.65 4.02
C ASP A 92 2.51 12.43 3.71
N LEU A 93 3.48 11.79 3.05
CA LEU A 93 4.70 12.48 2.58
C LEU A 93 4.36 13.60 1.59
N TYR A 94 3.49 13.31 0.62
CA TYR A 94 3.06 14.30 -0.36
C TYR A 94 2.43 15.52 0.31
N LYS A 95 1.48 15.31 1.24
CA LYS A 95 0.84 16.40 1.99
C LYS A 95 1.82 17.19 2.86
N LYS A 96 2.80 16.51 3.45
CA LYS A 96 3.76 17.13 4.37
C LYS A 96 4.80 17.99 3.66
N PHE A 97 5.28 17.54 2.52
CA PHE A 97 6.42 18.15 1.83
C PHE A 97 6.04 18.96 0.58
N THR A 98 4.74 19.00 0.20
CA THR A 98 4.28 19.88 -0.87
C THR A 98 3.56 21.09 -0.30
N TYR A 99 3.99 22.29 -0.73
CA TYR A 99 3.45 23.54 -0.22
C TYR A 99 2.11 23.96 -0.85
N LYS A 100 1.72 23.33 -1.96
CA LYS A 100 0.48 23.65 -2.66
C LYS A 100 -0.63 22.71 -2.23
N SER A 101 -1.71 23.28 -1.70
CA SER A 101 -2.95 22.52 -1.51
C SER A 101 -3.51 22.08 -2.85
N GLN A 102 -3.98 20.84 -2.93
CA GLN A 102 -4.60 20.27 -4.12
C GLN A 102 -6.11 20.21 -3.96
N GLU A 103 -6.84 20.28 -5.06
CA GLU A 103 -8.32 20.13 -5.06
C GLU A 103 -8.74 18.71 -4.65
N SER A 104 -7.93 17.72 -5.00
CA SER A 104 -8.13 16.33 -4.65
C SER A 104 -6.79 15.66 -4.34
N TYR A 105 -6.80 14.76 -3.35
CA TYR A 105 -5.65 13.93 -2.97
C TYR A 105 -5.81 12.47 -3.41
N ARG A 106 -6.64 12.21 -4.42
CA ARG A 106 -6.73 10.88 -5.04
C ARG A 106 -5.49 10.65 -5.91
N LEU A 107 -5.02 9.41 -5.96
CA LEU A 107 -3.81 9.06 -6.70
C LEU A 107 -3.90 9.46 -8.19
N ASP A 108 -5.06 9.23 -8.81
CA ASP A 108 -5.31 9.59 -10.21
C ASP A 108 -5.13 11.09 -10.48
N TYR A 109 -5.69 11.92 -9.58
CA TYR A 109 -5.58 13.38 -9.68
C TYR A 109 -4.13 13.85 -9.48
N ILE A 110 -3.46 13.36 -8.46
CA ILE A 110 -2.08 13.75 -8.17
C ILE A 110 -1.13 13.28 -9.28
N ALA A 111 -1.33 12.07 -9.81
CA ALA A 111 -0.57 11.59 -10.96
C ALA A 111 -0.78 12.47 -12.21
N GLU A 112 -2.00 12.96 -12.46
CA GLU A 112 -2.26 13.89 -13.55
C GLU A 112 -1.57 15.24 -13.32
N VAL A 113 -1.64 15.78 -12.11
CA VAL A 113 -1.00 17.06 -11.76
C VAL A 113 0.52 16.97 -11.86
N GLU A 114 1.11 15.95 -11.25
CA GLU A 114 2.57 15.83 -11.14
C GLU A 114 3.22 15.19 -12.36
N LEU A 115 2.68 14.08 -12.86
CA LEU A 115 3.29 13.29 -13.93
C LEU A 115 2.69 13.58 -15.31
N LYS A 116 1.59 14.33 -15.40
CA LYS A 116 0.80 14.49 -16.62
C LYS A 116 0.31 13.18 -17.21
N GLN A 117 0.06 12.20 -16.34
CA GLN A 117 -0.40 10.87 -16.70
C GLN A 117 -1.78 10.63 -16.12
N LYS A 118 -2.68 10.10 -16.94
CA LYS A 118 -4.00 9.67 -16.51
C LYS A 118 -3.98 8.21 -16.05
N LYS A 119 -4.81 7.91 -15.07
CA LYS A 119 -5.09 6.54 -14.64
C LYS A 119 -5.79 5.76 -15.75
N LEU A 120 -5.68 4.42 -15.71
CA LEU A 120 -6.48 3.56 -16.61
C LEU A 120 -7.97 3.76 -16.32
N ASP A 121 -8.73 3.99 -17.39
CA ASP A 121 -10.18 4.12 -17.30
C ASP A 121 -10.82 2.73 -17.15
N HIS A 122 -11.75 2.62 -16.23
CA HIS A 122 -12.56 1.42 -15.99
C HIS A 122 -14.07 1.73 -16.04
N SER A 123 -14.44 2.87 -16.62
CA SER A 123 -15.84 3.33 -16.74
C SER A 123 -16.74 2.41 -17.57
N GLU A 124 -16.17 1.44 -18.28
CA GLU A 124 -16.92 0.42 -19.02
C GLU A 124 -17.61 -0.63 -18.10
N PHE A 125 -17.28 -0.64 -16.80
CA PHE A 125 -17.89 -1.54 -15.82
C PHE A 125 -18.85 -0.78 -14.90
N ASP A 126 -20.09 -1.26 -14.78
CA ASP A 126 -21.14 -0.63 -13.98
C ASP A 126 -20.80 -0.58 -12.49
N THR A 127 -20.09 -1.60 -11.99
CA THR A 127 -19.69 -1.69 -10.59
C THR A 127 -18.23 -2.14 -10.48
N PHE A 128 -17.59 -1.80 -9.35
CA PHE A 128 -16.26 -2.29 -9.04
C PHE A 128 -16.22 -3.83 -8.93
N LYS A 129 -17.34 -4.44 -8.50
CA LYS A 129 -17.49 -5.90 -8.49
C LYS A 129 -17.47 -6.49 -9.90
N ASP A 130 -18.14 -5.87 -10.85
CA ASP A 130 -18.09 -6.29 -12.25
C ASP A 130 -16.68 -6.16 -12.82
N PHE A 131 -15.96 -5.11 -12.44
CA PHE A 131 -14.60 -4.90 -12.87
C PHE A 131 -13.68 -6.07 -12.48
N TYR A 132 -13.64 -6.46 -11.21
CA TYR A 132 -12.75 -7.56 -10.79
C TYR A 132 -13.29 -8.98 -11.13
N THR A 133 -14.59 -9.14 -11.42
CA THR A 133 -15.15 -10.45 -11.79
C THR A 133 -15.18 -10.70 -13.29
N LYS A 134 -15.47 -9.69 -14.10
CA LYS A 134 -15.62 -9.80 -15.55
C LYS A 134 -14.39 -9.29 -16.31
N GLY A 135 -13.66 -8.33 -15.74
CA GLY A 135 -12.49 -7.68 -16.32
C GLY A 135 -11.18 -8.01 -15.59
N TRP A 136 -10.98 -9.26 -15.16
CA TRP A 136 -9.85 -9.66 -14.31
C TRP A 136 -8.49 -9.21 -14.84
N GLN A 137 -8.21 -9.39 -16.12
CA GLN A 137 -6.95 -8.95 -16.73
C GLN A 137 -6.73 -7.44 -16.56
N LYS A 138 -7.75 -6.65 -16.92
CA LYS A 138 -7.74 -5.19 -16.72
C LYS A 138 -7.62 -4.78 -15.27
N PHE A 139 -8.26 -5.54 -14.37
CA PHE A 139 -8.16 -5.30 -12.93
C PHE A 139 -6.72 -5.50 -12.42
N VAL A 140 -6.03 -6.54 -12.89
CA VAL A 140 -4.62 -6.77 -12.55
C VAL A 140 -3.74 -5.64 -13.10
N GLU A 141 -3.92 -5.26 -14.38
CA GLU A 141 -3.20 -4.15 -15.01
C GLU A 141 -3.43 -2.82 -14.29
N TYR A 142 -4.67 -2.59 -13.84
CA TYR A 142 -5.02 -1.41 -13.04
C TYR A 142 -4.24 -1.37 -11.72
N ASN A 143 -4.17 -2.49 -10.97
CA ASN A 143 -3.42 -2.56 -9.73
C ASN A 143 -1.91 -2.36 -9.94
N ILE A 144 -1.36 -2.96 -11.01
CA ILE A 144 0.05 -2.74 -11.38
C ILE A 144 0.29 -1.27 -11.66
N LYS A 145 -0.62 -0.63 -12.41
CA LYS A 145 -0.51 0.79 -12.75
C LYS A 145 -0.57 1.71 -11.53
N ASP A 146 -1.38 1.39 -10.53
CA ASP A 146 -1.43 2.17 -9.28
C ASP A 146 -0.07 2.14 -8.56
N VAL A 147 0.59 0.98 -8.50
CA VAL A 147 1.95 0.85 -7.93
C VAL A 147 2.97 1.64 -8.74
N GLU A 148 2.95 1.51 -10.09
CA GLU A 148 3.85 2.25 -10.98
C GLU A 148 3.69 3.77 -10.85
N LEU A 149 2.48 4.27 -10.59
CA LEU A 149 2.26 5.70 -10.40
C LEU A 149 2.94 6.21 -9.13
N VAL A 150 2.90 5.45 -8.02
CA VAL A 150 3.60 5.82 -6.79
C VAL A 150 5.11 5.79 -7.00
N ASP A 151 5.63 4.77 -7.67
CA ASP A 151 7.05 4.65 -8.01
C ASP A 151 7.55 5.85 -8.84
N ARG A 152 6.80 6.24 -9.88
CA ARG A 152 7.11 7.41 -10.70
C ARG A 152 6.97 8.74 -9.96
N LEU A 153 6.05 8.84 -9.01
CA LEU A 153 5.96 10.00 -8.14
C LEU A 153 7.22 10.11 -7.29
N GLU A 154 7.70 8.98 -6.73
CA GLU A 154 8.97 8.95 -5.98
C GLU A 154 10.16 9.29 -6.88
N ASP A 155 10.23 8.75 -8.09
CA ASP A 155 11.30 9.07 -9.05
C ASP A 155 11.40 10.57 -9.32
N LYS A 156 10.26 11.26 -9.39
CA LYS A 156 10.20 12.70 -9.64
C LYS A 156 10.44 13.53 -8.39
N MET A 157 9.83 13.16 -7.27
CA MET A 157 9.70 14.01 -6.10
C MET A 157 10.69 13.70 -4.99
N LYS A 158 11.20 12.45 -4.94
CA LYS A 158 12.20 11.97 -3.96
C LYS A 158 11.79 12.18 -2.50
N LEU A 159 10.51 11.97 -2.18
CA LEU A 159 9.98 12.24 -0.85
C LEU A 159 10.37 11.18 0.18
N ILE A 160 10.51 9.92 -0.24
CA ILE A 160 11.01 8.84 0.61
C ILE A 160 12.50 9.10 0.90
N GLU A 161 13.29 9.40 -0.13
CA GLU A 161 14.70 9.75 0.01
C GLU A 161 14.90 10.93 0.95
N LEU A 162 14.08 11.99 0.80
CA LEU A 162 14.07 13.14 1.69
C LEU A 162 13.75 12.75 3.15
N ALA A 163 12.69 11.95 3.36
CA ALA A 163 12.28 11.53 4.70
C ALA A 163 13.37 10.70 5.39
N LEU A 164 14.01 9.78 4.65
CA LEU A 164 15.11 8.97 5.17
C LEU A 164 16.33 9.82 5.50
N THR A 165 16.71 10.75 4.62
CA THR A 165 17.83 11.68 4.88
C THR A 165 17.61 12.47 6.17
N MET A 166 16.39 13.02 6.35
CA MET A 166 16.05 13.76 7.57
C MET A 166 16.02 12.90 8.84
N ALA A 167 15.87 11.59 8.72
CA ALA A 167 15.86 10.68 9.87
C ALA A 167 17.28 10.28 10.30
N TYR A 168 18.29 10.46 9.42
CA TYR A 168 19.69 10.13 9.70
C TYR A 168 20.55 11.33 10.13
N ASP A 169 20.06 12.56 9.94
CA ASP A 169 20.69 13.81 10.39
C ASP A 169 20.30 14.16 11.86
#